data_9d3729505f985a985f105b0918b823ab
#
_entry.id   9d3729505f985a985f105b0918b823ab
#
_cell.length_a   1.000
_cell.length_b   1.000
_cell.length_c   1.000
_cell.angle_alpha   90.00
_cell.angle_beta   90.00
_cell.angle_gamma   90.00
#
_symmetry.space_group_name_H-M   'P 1'
#
loop_
_entity.id
_entity.type
_entity.pdbx_description
1 polymer ?
#
loop_
_entity_poly.entity_id
_entity_poly.type
_entity_poly.pdbx_seq_one_letter_code
_entity_poly.pdbx_strand_id
1 'polypeptide(L)'
;MMKSLQIICFAAICAAFLLTACGPEPTADEWMRKSLASAKEAKWRRALDQAGNAVAKAPGDTLANVLYAIALENNNRPDEALSAAIRAGADSSCFIAQYTLGRLFFRQQKYDSCIKPLTRALELRPDDAHTLILLARAKLRLNTEDAMKLNKRLLDLPQFKDSPIVYNELGVIQVLKNEPKKATSLFLKALSLDADNPHLNLNAAILYDYFLGNQMMASKYYNSFLRLSANRRELLDEYKEVQTRLEILR
;
A
#
# COMPACT_ATOMS: atom_id res chain seq x y z
N MET A 1 45.74 1.91 56.33
CA MET A 1 44.37 2.49 56.34
C MET A 1 44.10 3.57 55.31
N MET A 2 45.06 4.37 54.87
CA MET A 2 44.82 5.45 53.86
C MET A 2 44.55 4.97 52.42
N LYS A 3 45.11 3.85 51.98
CA LYS A 3 44.91 3.33 50.60
C LYS A 3 43.54 2.75 50.36
N SER A 4 42.86 2.18 51.37
CA SER A 4 41.51 1.62 51.24
C SER A 4 40.43 2.72 51.17
N LEU A 5 40.65 3.87 51.78
CA LEU A 5 39.72 5.00 51.73
C LEU A 5 39.71 5.70 50.37
N GLN A 6 40.88 5.76 49.69
CA GLN A 6 40.98 6.35 48.35
C GLN A 6 40.30 5.49 47.28
N ILE A 7 40.35 4.17 47.39
CA ILE A 7 39.66 3.24 46.44
C ILE A 7 38.15 3.35 46.58
N ILE A 8 37.61 3.50 47.81
CA ILE A 8 36.17 3.65 48.03
C ILE A 8 35.66 5.00 47.51
N CYS A 9 36.41 6.08 47.70
CA CYS A 9 36.07 7.39 47.12
C CYS A 9 36.09 7.39 45.59
N PHE A 10 37.07 6.71 44.97
CA PHE A 10 37.15 6.63 43.51
C PHE A 10 36.01 5.80 42.90
N ALA A 11 35.62 4.70 43.54
CA ALA A 11 34.49 3.88 43.14
C ALA A 11 33.13 4.63 43.31
N ALA A 12 32.97 5.40 44.37
CA ALA A 12 31.78 6.23 44.59
C ALA A 12 31.68 7.40 43.61
N ILE A 13 32.81 8.04 43.24
CA ILE A 13 32.82 9.09 42.21
C ILE A 13 32.56 8.53 40.83
N CYS A 14 33.13 7.37 40.47
CA CYS A 14 32.80 6.70 39.20
C CYS A 14 31.34 6.25 39.12
N ALA A 15 30.75 5.74 40.21
CA ALA A 15 29.33 5.40 40.25
C ALA A 15 28.42 6.64 40.13
N ALA A 16 28.81 7.77 40.77
CA ALA A 16 28.09 9.04 40.64
C ALA A 16 28.20 9.62 39.22
N PHE A 17 29.35 9.50 38.55
CA PHE A 17 29.55 9.95 37.17
C PHE A 17 28.78 9.09 36.15
N LEU A 18 28.58 7.79 36.42
CA LEU A 18 27.76 6.91 35.58
C LEU A 18 26.26 7.22 35.70
N LEU A 19 25.82 7.74 36.85
CA LEU A 19 24.42 8.15 37.07
C LEU A 19 24.07 9.54 36.50
N THR A 20 25.06 10.41 36.30
CA THR A 20 24.85 11.77 35.78
C THR A 20 25.03 11.89 34.27
N ALA A 21 25.53 10.84 33.59
CA ALA A 21 25.73 10.84 32.14
C ALA A 21 24.46 10.43 31.34
N CYS A 22 23.40 9.97 31.99
CA CYS A 22 22.15 9.65 31.34
C CYS A 22 21.15 10.78 31.59
N GLY A 23 20.92 11.62 30.60
CA GLY A 23 19.78 12.56 30.63
C GLY A 23 18.48 11.79 30.85
N PRO A 24 17.35 12.47 31.14
CA PRO A 24 16.09 11.80 31.32
C PRO A 24 15.76 10.90 30.09
N GLU A 25 15.33 9.68 30.36
CA GLU A 25 14.96 8.77 29.27
C GLU A 25 13.91 9.43 28.37
N PRO A 26 14.05 9.33 27.04
CA PRO A 26 13.09 9.92 26.13
C PRO A 26 11.67 9.43 26.38
N THR A 27 10.70 10.33 26.30
CA THR A 27 9.28 10.04 26.38
C THR A 27 8.79 9.26 25.15
N ALA A 28 7.57 8.69 25.22
CA ALA A 28 6.96 8.03 24.06
C ALA A 28 6.88 8.98 22.85
N ASP A 29 6.49 10.24 23.07
CA ASP A 29 6.39 11.27 22.02
C ASP A 29 7.76 11.59 21.38
N GLU A 30 8.81 11.63 22.16
CA GLU A 30 10.16 11.84 21.64
C GLU A 30 10.63 10.64 20.80
N TRP A 31 10.32 9.42 21.24
CA TRP A 31 10.59 8.21 20.47
C TRP A 31 9.80 8.18 19.17
N MET A 32 8.50 8.55 19.19
CA MET A 32 7.68 8.65 17.98
C MET A 32 8.25 9.67 16.98
N ARG A 33 8.66 10.87 17.46
CA ARG A 33 9.31 11.88 16.60
C ARG A 33 10.63 11.37 15.98
N LYS A 34 11.47 10.69 16.76
CA LYS A 34 12.72 10.08 16.27
C LYS A 34 12.43 8.99 15.23
N SER A 35 11.44 8.13 15.46
CA SER A 35 11.02 7.08 14.53
C SER A 35 10.54 7.69 13.21
N LEU A 36 9.68 8.69 13.26
CA LEU A 36 9.19 9.38 12.08
C LEU A 36 10.32 10.03 11.27
N ALA A 37 11.28 10.67 11.95
CA ALA A 37 12.45 11.25 11.29
C ALA A 37 13.31 10.17 10.60
N SER A 38 13.57 9.06 11.27
CA SER A 38 14.31 7.93 10.69
C SER A 38 13.56 7.28 9.50
N ALA A 39 12.23 7.19 9.58
CA ALA A 39 11.40 6.68 8.48
C ALA A 39 11.42 7.59 7.24
N LYS A 40 11.40 8.92 7.43
CA LYS A 40 11.56 9.90 6.33
C LYS A 40 12.89 9.76 5.59
N GLU A 41 13.94 9.33 6.29
CA GLU A 41 15.26 9.07 5.73
C GLU A 41 15.40 7.61 5.21
N ALA A 42 14.31 6.85 5.17
CA ALA A 42 14.27 5.41 4.82
C ALA A 42 15.19 4.52 5.69
N LYS A 43 15.57 4.97 6.87
CA LYS A 43 16.37 4.23 7.87
C LYS A 43 15.45 3.30 8.68
N TRP A 44 14.84 2.32 8.01
CA TRP A 44 13.72 1.53 8.55
C TRP A 44 14.08 0.71 9.79
N ARG A 45 15.31 0.17 9.88
CA ARG A 45 15.77 -0.56 11.07
C ARG A 45 15.80 0.35 12.30
N ARG A 46 16.35 1.56 12.15
CA ARG A 46 16.37 2.55 13.23
C ARG A 46 14.98 3.05 13.60
N ALA A 47 14.13 3.27 12.60
CA ALA A 47 12.72 3.63 12.82
C ALA A 47 12.00 2.55 13.64
N LEU A 48 12.26 1.27 13.35
CA LEU A 48 11.68 0.15 14.08
C LEU A 48 12.07 0.12 15.56
N ASP A 49 13.38 0.25 15.85
CA ASP A 49 13.87 0.27 17.22
C ASP A 49 13.25 1.45 18.02
N GLN A 50 13.17 2.61 17.38
CA GLN A 50 12.60 3.82 18.00
C GLN A 50 11.09 3.71 18.20
N ALA A 51 10.33 3.16 17.23
CA ALA A 51 8.90 2.92 17.38
C ALA A 51 8.62 1.85 18.46
N GLY A 52 9.47 0.82 18.55
CA GLY A 52 9.41 -0.19 19.60
C GLY A 52 9.58 0.43 21.00
N ASN A 53 10.51 1.36 21.17
CA ASN A 53 10.68 2.11 22.42
C ASN A 53 9.45 2.98 22.75
N ALA A 54 8.83 3.60 21.73
CA ALA A 54 7.59 4.36 21.92
C ALA A 54 6.45 3.46 22.43
N VAL A 55 6.25 2.30 21.78
CA VAL A 55 5.25 1.31 22.22
C VAL A 55 5.55 0.76 23.61
N ALA A 56 6.80 0.52 23.95
CA ALA A 56 7.19 0.06 25.29
C ALA A 56 6.83 1.08 26.38
N LYS A 57 6.97 2.40 26.09
CA LYS A 57 6.60 3.49 27.01
C LYS A 57 5.08 3.73 27.05
N ALA A 58 4.38 3.55 25.94
CA ALA A 58 2.94 3.79 25.81
C ALA A 58 2.27 2.69 24.95
N PRO A 59 2.05 1.48 25.51
CA PRO A 59 1.54 0.33 24.72
C PRO A 59 0.15 0.55 24.09
N GLY A 60 -0.69 1.37 24.74
CA GLY A 60 -2.03 1.74 24.26
C GLY A 60 -2.07 2.94 23.32
N ASP A 61 -0.93 3.59 23.06
CA ASP A 61 -0.92 4.76 22.19
C ASP A 61 -1.13 4.34 20.71
N THR A 62 -2.15 4.92 20.10
CA THR A 62 -2.56 4.63 18.72
C THR A 62 -1.45 4.96 17.72
N LEU A 63 -0.83 6.14 17.84
CA LEU A 63 0.18 6.60 16.89
C LEU A 63 1.50 5.84 17.05
N ALA A 64 1.90 5.50 18.28
CA ALA A 64 3.06 4.65 18.52
C ALA A 64 2.88 3.28 17.84
N ASN A 65 1.71 2.64 17.98
CA ASN A 65 1.41 1.37 17.31
C ASN A 65 1.32 1.50 15.78
N VAL A 66 0.82 2.63 15.24
CA VAL A 66 0.85 2.91 13.79
C VAL A 66 2.29 3.00 13.28
N LEU A 67 3.15 3.78 13.92
CA LEU A 67 4.55 3.93 13.51
C LEU A 67 5.29 2.60 13.60
N TYR A 68 5.03 1.83 14.65
CA TYR A 68 5.62 0.51 14.83
C TYR A 68 5.17 -0.46 13.73
N ALA A 69 3.88 -0.46 13.37
CA ALA A 69 3.36 -1.27 12.28
C ALA A 69 4.01 -0.92 10.93
N ILE A 70 4.13 0.38 10.61
CA ILE A 70 4.78 0.85 9.38
C ILE A 70 6.26 0.47 9.35
N ALA A 71 6.97 0.62 10.47
CA ALA A 71 8.37 0.26 10.57
C ALA A 71 8.59 -1.26 10.44
N LEU A 72 7.76 -2.09 11.06
CA LEU A 72 7.77 -3.55 10.92
C LEU A 72 7.57 -3.99 9.48
N GLU A 73 6.57 -3.41 8.79
CA GLU A 73 6.28 -3.70 7.40
C GLU A 73 7.50 -3.44 6.50
N ASN A 74 8.15 -2.28 6.67
CA ASN A 74 9.33 -1.91 5.89
C ASN A 74 10.61 -2.70 6.28
N ASN A 75 10.58 -3.43 7.40
CA ASN A 75 11.60 -4.39 7.79
C ASN A 75 11.23 -5.85 7.42
N ASN A 76 10.25 -6.03 6.52
CA ASN A 76 9.78 -7.33 6.03
C ASN A 76 9.26 -8.27 7.16
N ARG A 77 8.52 -7.69 8.12
CA ARG A 77 7.88 -8.41 9.25
C ARG A 77 6.34 -8.22 9.19
N PRO A 78 5.66 -8.76 8.16
CA PRO A 78 4.27 -8.41 7.86
C PRO A 78 3.26 -8.86 8.92
N ASP A 79 3.48 -10.01 9.59
CA ASP A 79 2.54 -10.52 10.59
C ASP A 79 2.60 -9.71 11.90
N GLU A 80 3.80 -9.30 12.27
CA GLU A 80 3.98 -8.42 13.42
C GLU A 80 3.46 -7.01 13.14
N ALA A 81 3.66 -6.53 11.91
CA ALA A 81 3.09 -5.26 11.45
C ALA A 81 1.55 -5.29 11.54
N LEU A 82 0.92 -6.38 11.11
CA LEU A 82 -0.52 -6.54 11.22
C LEU A 82 -0.98 -6.57 12.69
N SER A 83 -0.24 -7.27 13.55
CA SER A 83 -0.55 -7.32 14.99
C SER A 83 -0.48 -5.94 15.65
N ALA A 84 0.52 -5.12 15.30
CA ALA A 84 0.62 -3.75 15.77
C ALA A 84 -0.50 -2.86 15.20
N ALA A 85 -0.85 -3.03 13.92
CA ALA A 85 -1.94 -2.29 13.30
C ALA A 85 -3.31 -2.65 13.89
N ILE A 86 -3.54 -3.90 14.30
CA ILE A 86 -4.76 -4.30 15.00
C ILE A 86 -4.89 -3.56 16.34
N ARG A 87 -3.80 -3.43 17.09
CA ARG A 87 -3.81 -2.64 18.34
C ARG A 87 -4.13 -1.17 18.07
N ALA A 88 -3.49 -0.56 17.05
CA ALA A 88 -3.78 0.80 16.65
C ALA A 88 -5.22 0.97 16.16
N GLY A 89 -5.74 0.00 15.40
CA GLY A 89 -7.09 0.02 14.82
C GLY A 89 -8.22 -0.13 15.85
N ALA A 90 -7.92 -0.41 17.12
CA ALA A 90 -8.90 -0.33 18.20
C ALA A 90 -9.47 1.10 18.37
N ASP A 91 -8.68 2.12 18.03
CA ASP A 91 -9.17 3.50 17.93
C ASP A 91 -9.83 3.73 16.56
N SER A 92 -11.16 3.59 16.54
CA SER A 92 -11.97 3.81 15.34
C SER A 92 -12.10 5.29 14.93
N SER A 93 -11.63 6.23 15.74
CA SER A 93 -11.65 7.67 15.44
C SER A 93 -10.37 8.16 14.75
N CYS A 94 -9.32 7.35 14.73
CA CYS A 94 -8.04 7.69 14.13
C CYS A 94 -7.97 7.22 12.66
N PHE A 95 -8.03 8.16 11.72
CA PHE A 95 -7.93 7.87 10.28
C PHE A 95 -6.69 7.03 9.93
N ILE A 96 -5.50 7.46 10.38
CA ILE A 96 -4.26 6.78 9.99
C ILE A 96 -4.18 5.35 10.53
N ALA A 97 -4.77 5.08 11.70
CA ALA A 97 -4.85 3.74 12.27
C ALA A 97 -5.76 2.85 11.43
N GLN A 98 -6.96 3.33 11.07
CA GLN A 98 -7.92 2.60 10.24
C GLN A 98 -7.36 2.35 8.84
N TYR A 99 -6.77 3.37 8.22
CA TYR A 99 -6.10 3.23 6.92
C TYR A 99 -4.95 2.22 6.95
N THR A 100 -4.07 2.31 7.97
CA THR A 100 -2.91 1.40 8.09
C THR A 100 -3.36 -0.04 8.29
N LEU A 101 -4.35 -0.28 9.15
CA LEU A 101 -4.92 -1.61 9.36
C LEU A 101 -5.52 -2.18 8.08
N GLY A 102 -6.35 -1.39 7.40
CA GLY A 102 -6.98 -1.82 6.14
C GLY A 102 -5.96 -2.10 5.03
N ARG A 103 -4.94 -1.26 4.91
CA ARG A 103 -3.86 -1.43 3.94
C ARG A 103 -3.03 -2.69 4.20
N LEU A 104 -2.72 -3.01 5.45
CA LEU A 104 -1.99 -4.22 5.81
C LEU A 104 -2.81 -5.49 5.57
N PHE A 105 -4.11 -5.48 5.89
CA PHE A 105 -5.00 -6.58 5.50
C PHE A 105 -5.03 -6.77 3.97
N PHE A 106 -5.15 -5.67 3.22
CA PHE A 106 -5.15 -5.72 1.75
C PHE A 106 -3.85 -6.34 1.20
N ARG A 107 -2.68 -5.92 1.72
CA ARG A 107 -1.38 -6.48 1.30
C ARG A 107 -1.23 -7.97 1.62
N GLN A 108 -1.86 -8.45 2.67
CA GLN A 108 -1.93 -9.89 2.99
C GLN A 108 -3.08 -10.61 2.25
N GLN A 109 -3.70 -9.96 1.26
CA GLN A 109 -4.82 -10.50 0.48
C GLN A 109 -6.05 -10.89 1.32
N LYS A 110 -6.17 -10.38 2.54
CA LYS A 110 -7.31 -10.56 3.43
C LYS A 110 -8.39 -9.51 3.09
N TYR A 111 -8.98 -9.66 1.89
CA TYR A 111 -9.85 -8.62 1.31
C TYR A 111 -11.10 -8.35 2.15
N ASP A 112 -11.74 -9.39 2.70
CA ASP A 112 -12.90 -9.20 3.56
C ASP A 112 -12.56 -8.40 4.83
N SER A 113 -11.41 -8.71 5.44
CA SER A 113 -10.98 -8.06 6.68
C SER A 113 -10.59 -6.59 6.47
N CYS A 114 -10.15 -6.21 5.27
CA CYS A 114 -9.76 -4.83 4.99
C CYS A 114 -10.95 -3.89 4.78
N ILE A 115 -12.16 -4.41 4.46
CA ILE A 115 -13.33 -3.58 4.13
C ILE A 115 -13.72 -2.67 5.29
N LYS A 116 -13.91 -3.24 6.49
CA LYS A 116 -14.37 -2.48 7.66
C LYS A 116 -13.43 -1.32 8.02
N PRO A 117 -12.12 -1.53 8.21
CA PRO A 117 -11.23 -0.42 8.54
C PRO A 117 -11.09 0.59 7.38
N LEU A 118 -11.05 0.17 6.10
CA LEU A 118 -11.00 1.12 5.00
C LEU A 118 -12.30 1.93 4.86
N THR A 119 -13.47 1.31 5.09
CA THR A 119 -14.74 2.04 5.12
C THR A 119 -14.72 3.08 6.23
N ARG A 120 -14.25 2.70 7.42
CA ARG A 120 -14.14 3.65 8.54
C ARG A 120 -13.15 4.78 8.24
N ALA A 121 -12.01 4.48 7.64
CA ALA A 121 -11.08 5.51 7.18
C ALA A 121 -11.74 6.48 6.19
N LEU A 122 -12.54 5.97 5.25
CA LEU A 122 -13.26 6.78 4.26
C LEU A 122 -14.38 7.64 4.89
N GLU A 123 -15.03 7.16 5.96
CA GLU A 123 -15.98 7.97 6.75
C GLU A 123 -15.28 9.15 7.43
N LEU A 124 -14.06 8.94 7.94
CA LEU A 124 -13.26 9.97 8.59
C LEU A 124 -12.66 10.98 7.59
N ARG A 125 -12.32 10.51 6.39
CA ARG A 125 -11.80 11.34 5.28
C ARG A 125 -12.44 10.90 3.97
N PRO A 126 -13.59 11.48 3.61
CA PRO A 126 -14.40 11.03 2.47
C PRO A 126 -13.68 11.06 1.12
N ASP A 127 -12.76 11.99 0.90
CA ASP A 127 -12.09 12.19 -0.39
C ASP A 127 -10.62 11.73 -0.38
N ASP A 128 -10.25 10.87 0.59
CA ASP A 128 -8.93 10.27 0.59
C ASP A 128 -8.79 9.26 -0.56
N ALA A 129 -8.05 9.66 -1.58
CA ALA A 129 -7.87 8.89 -2.80
C ALA A 129 -7.20 7.53 -2.55
N HIS A 130 -6.24 7.45 -1.63
CA HIS A 130 -5.56 6.19 -1.32
C HIS A 130 -6.51 5.18 -0.69
N THR A 131 -7.37 5.63 0.21
CA THR A 131 -8.41 4.79 0.82
C THR A 131 -9.43 4.35 -0.23
N LEU A 132 -9.89 5.27 -1.10
CA LEU A 132 -10.81 4.95 -2.20
C LEU A 132 -10.23 3.87 -3.13
N ILE A 133 -8.97 4.02 -3.55
CA ILE A 133 -8.29 3.05 -4.42
C ILE A 133 -8.21 1.67 -3.76
N LEU A 134 -7.75 1.59 -2.51
CA LEU A 134 -7.62 0.31 -1.82
C LEU A 134 -8.98 -0.35 -1.60
N LEU A 135 -9.99 0.43 -1.20
CA LEU A 135 -11.33 -0.08 -0.98
C LEU A 135 -11.99 -0.54 -2.30
N ALA A 136 -11.82 0.21 -3.40
CA ALA A 136 -12.31 -0.18 -4.72
C ALA A 136 -11.70 -1.50 -5.17
N ARG A 137 -10.39 -1.67 -5.03
CA ARG A 137 -9.68 -2.91 -5.39
C ARG A 137 -10.07 -4.10 -4.51
N ALA A 138 -10.27 -3.88 -3.21
CA ALA A 138 -10.76 -4.92 -2.32
C ALA A 138 -12.19 -5.34 -2.71
N LYS A 139 -13.07 -4.36 -2.92
CA LYS A 139 -14.46 -4.59 -3.36
C LYS A 139 -14.54 -5.28 -4.71
N LEU A 140 -13.61 -5.03 -5.63
CA LEU A 140 -13.56 -5.70 -6.92
C LEU A 140 -13.49 -7.24 -6.80
N ARG A 141 -12.88 -7.74 -5.72
CA ARG A 141 -12.81 -9.19 -5.43
C ARG A 141 -14.09 -9.77 -4.84
N LEU A 142 -14.98 -8.92 -4.32
CA LEU A 142 -16.16 -9.34 -3.54
C LEU A 142 -17.47 -8.87 -4.18
N ASN A 143 -17.51 -7.64 -4.67
CA ASN A 143 -18.70 -7.00 -5.22
C ASN A 143 -18.31 -5.94 -6.27
N THR A 144 -18.54 -6.27 -7.54
CA THR A 144 -18.18 -5.38 -8.67
C THR A 144 -18.99 -4.08 -8.69
N GLU A 145 -20.23 -4.08 -8.18
CA GLU A 145 -21.07 -2.86 -8.16
C GLU A 145 -20.53 -1.81 -7.18
N ASP A 146 -20.13 -2.25 -5.99
CA ASP A 146 -19.49 -1.35 -5.01
C ASP A 146 -18.15 -0.84 -5.52
N ALA A 147 -17.35 -1.70 -6.16
CA ALA A 147 -16.10 -1.31 -6.80
C ALA A 147 -16.33 -0.23 -7.88
N MET A 148 -17.38 -0.38 -8.67
CA MET A 148 -17.75 0.60 -9.70
C MET A 148 -18.11 1.95 -9.10
N LYS A 149 -18.91 1.99 -8.02
CA LYS A 149 -19.28 3.24 -7.33
C LYS A 149 -18.05 3.96 -6.81
N LEU A 150 -17.11 3.23 -6.19
CA LEU A 150 -15.87 3.81 -5.66
C LEU A 150 -14.96 4.34 -6.78
N ASN A 151 -14.81 3.62 -7.89
CA ASN A 151 -14.03 4.10 -9.04
C ASN A 151 -14.66 5.33 -9.71
N LYS A 152 -16.00 5.41 -9.82
CA LYS A 152 -16.68 6.61 -10.29
C LYS A 152 -16.41 7.80 -9.36
N ARG A 153 -16.49 7.58 -8.05
CA ARG A 153 -16.16 8.62 -7.07
C ARG A 153 -14.70 9.09 -7.18
N LEU A 154 -13.76 8.22 -7.55
CA LEU A 154 -12.39 8.63 -7.85
C LEU A 154 -12.32 9.58 -9.03
N LEU A 155 -13.11 9.37 -10.09
CA LEU A 155 -13.17 10.29 -11.25
C LEU A 155 -13.76 11.66 -10.91
N ASP A 156 -14.57 11.77 -9.84
CA ASP A 156 -15.09 13.05 -9.35
C ASP A 156 -14.02 13.92 -8.68
N LEU A 157 -12.91 13.30 -8.24
CA LEU A 157 -11.77 14.02 -7.67
C LEU A 157 -10.95 14.67 -8.80
N PRO A 158 -10.61 15.98 -8.70
CA PRO A 158 -9.93 16.73 -9.78
C PRO A 158 -8.65 16.04 -10.29
N GLN A 159 -7.84 15.47 -9.40
CA GLN A 159 -6.59 14.79 -9.74
C GLN A 159 -6.76 13.44 -10.44
N PHE A 160 -7.97 12.85 -10.46
CA PHE A 160 -8.27 11.56 -11.09
C PHE A 160 -9.25 11.64 -12.26
N LYS A 161 -9.77 12.84 -12.56
CA LYS A 161 -10.78 13.07 -13.62
C LYS A 161 -10.37 12.44 -14.97
N ASP A 162 -9.08 12.51 -15.31
CA ASP A 162 -8.51 11.93 -16.53
C ASP A 162 -7.48 10.85 -16.19
N SER A 163 -7.74 10.02 -15.16
CA SER A 163 -6.86 8.94 -14.77
C SER A 163 -7.03 7.72 -15.67
N PRO A 164 -6.02 7.34 -16.49
CA PRO A 164 -6.11 6.18 -17.35
C PRO A 164 -6.28 4.89 -16.55
N ILE A 165 -5.71 4.83 -15.34
CA ILE A 165 -5.81 3.66 -14.45
C ILE A 165 -7.26 3.47 -13.99
N VAL A 166 -7.95 4.54 -13.59
CA VAL A 166 -9.35 4.44 -13.13
C VAL A 166 -10.29 4.04 -14.27
N TYR A 167 -10.11 4.59 -15.46
CA TYR A 167 -10.87 4.15 -16.65
C TYR A 167 -10.62 2.69 -16.98
N ASN A 168 -9.38 2.23 -16.87
CA ASN A 168 -9.04 0.82 -17.06
C ASN A 168 -9.70 -0.08 -16.00
N GLU A 169 -9.67 0.28 -14.73
CA GLU A 169 -10.35 -0.49 -13.67
C GLU A 169 -11.87 -0.57 -13.91
N LEU A 170 -12.50 0.52 -14.34
CA LEU A 170 -13.91 0.53 -14.74
C LEU A 170 -14.15 -0.39 -15.94
N GLY A 171 -13.25 -0.43 -16.91
CA GLY A 171 -13.29 -1.36 -18.05
C GLY A 171 -13.24 -2.81 -17.58
N VAL A 172 -12.33 -3.16 -16.69
CA VAL A 172 -12.24 -4.50 -16.08
C VAL A 172 -13.54 -4.86 -15.35
N ILE A 173 -14.13 -3.94 -14.60
CA ILE A 173 -15.42 -4.15 -13.92
C ILE A 173 -16.52 -4.47 -14.94
N GLN A 174 -16.58 -3.79 -16.08
CA GLN A 174 -17.58 -4.06 -17.11
C GLN A 174 -17.39 -5.45 -17.76
N VAL A 175 -16.13 -5.87 -17.95
CA VAL A 175 -15.84 -7.24 -18.40
C VAL A 175 -16.35 -8.27 -17.39
N LEU A 176 -16.08 -8.08 -16.10
CA LEU A 176 -16.55 -8.98 -15.03
C LEU A 176 -18.08 -9.02 -14.90
N LYS A 177 -18.76 -7.94 -15.29
CA LYS A 177 -20.23 -7.87 -15.36
C LYS A 177 -20.79 -8.47 -16.65
N ASN A 178 -19.95 -9.09 -17.48
CA ASN A 178 -20.31 -9.62 -18.79
C ASN A 178 -20.86 -8.54 -19.76
N GLU A 179 -20.30 -7.32 -19.69
CA GLU A 179 -20.66 -6.17 -20.52
C GLU A 179 -19.46 -5.70 -21.38
N PRO A 180 -18.86 -6.56 -22.22
CA PRO A 180 -17.61 -6.26 -22.93
C PRO A 180 -17.71 -5.07 -23.88
N LYS A 181 -18.89 -4.82 -24.47
CA LYS A 181 -19.12 -3.65 -25.33
C LYS A 181 -18.99 -2.33 -24.56
N LYS A 182 -19.41 -2.28 -23.28
CA LYS A 182 -19.22 -1.11 -22.41
C LYS A 182 -17.77 -0.96 -21.99
N ALA A 183 -17.06 -2.08 -21.76
CA ALA A 183 -15.63 -2.07 -21.44
C ALA A 183 -14.80 -1.44 -22.56
N THR A 184 -15.19 -1.62 -23.84
CA THR A 184 -14.45 -1.09 -25.00
C THR A 184 -14.24 0.41 -24.90
N SER A 185 -15.28 1.19 -24.65
CA SER A 185 -15.18 2.66 -24.56
C SER A 185 -14.27 3.10 -23.42
N LEU A 186 -14.29 2.38 -22.29
CA LEU A 186 -13.48 2.67 -21.13
C LEU A 186 -11.99 2.36 -21.35
N PHE A 187 -11.67 1.21 -21.94
CA PHE A 187 -10.27 0.88 -22.29
C PHE A 187 -9.73 1.79 -23.39
N LEU A 188 -10.53 2.17 -24.39
CA LEU A 188 -10.11 3.14 -25.41
C LEU A 188 -9.90 4.53 -24.79
N LYS A 189 -10.73 4.96 -23.83
CA LYS A 189 -10.51 6.20 -23.10
C LYS A 189 -9.20 6.14 -22.29
N ALA A 190 -8.94 5.03 -21.59
CA ALA A 190 -7.68 4.82 -20.86
C ALA A 190 -6.47 4.91 -21.80
N LEU A 191 -6.52 4.23 -22.94
CA LEU A 191 -5.46 4.26 -23.96
C LEU A 191 -5.29 5.64 -24.62
N SER A 192 -6.35 6.43 -24.77
CA SER A 192 -6.25 7.81 -25.27
C SER A 192 -5.52 8.74 -24.33
N LEU A 193 -5.49 8.40 -23.03
CA LEU A 193 -4.81 9.17 -21.99
C LEU A 193 -3.37 8.70 -21.75
N ASP A 194 -3.10 7.42 -21.96
CA ASP A 194 -1.76 6.81 -21.78
C ASP A 194 -1.58 5.63 -22.76
N ALA A 195 -1.26 5.95 -24.02
CA ALA A 195 -1.13 4.94 -25.08
C ALA A 195 0.09 4.02 -24.90
N ASP A 196 1.12 4.48 -24.19
CA ASP A 196 2.39 3.76 -24.02
C ASP A 196 2.42 2.92 -22.73
N ASN A 197 1.28 2.73 -22.08
CA ASN A 197 1.15 1.85 -20.93
C ASN A 197 0.95 0.39 -21.37
N PRO A 198 1.88 -0.52 -21.05
CA PRO A 198 1.77 -1.92 -21.48
C PRO A 198 0.54 -2.61 -20.90
N HIS A 199 0.18 -2.35 -19.64
CA HIS A 199 -0.99 -3.01 -19.03
C HIS A 199 -2.32 -2.58 -19.66
N LEU A 200 -2.44 -1.32 -20.10
CA LEU A 200 -3.64 -0.87 -20.81
C LEU A 200 -3.77 -1.56 -22.18
N ASN A 201 -2.65 -1.70 -22.89
CA ASN A 201 -2.62 -2.43 -24.15
C ASN A 201 -2.94 -3.92 -23.95
N LEU A 202 -2.39 -4.55 -22.91
CA LEU A 202 -2.68 -5.94 -22.59
C LEU A 202 -4.18 -6.16 -22.27
N ASN A 203 -4.78 -5.29 -21.44
CA ASN A 203 -6.20 -5.41 -21.11
C ASN A 203 -7.10 -5.20 -22.33
N ALA A 204 -6.77 -4.26 -23.22
CA ALA A 204 -7.48 -4.08 -24.48
C ALA A 204 -7.34 -5.32 -25.39
N ALA A 205 -6.13 -5.88 -25.48
CA ALA A 205 -5.91 -7.10 -26.25
C ALA A 205 -6.76 -8.26 -25.75
N ILE A 206 -6.76 -8.50 -24.44
CA ILE A 206 -7.57 -9.55 -23.78
C ILE A 206 -9.07 -9.32 -24.04
N LEU A 207 -9.56 -8.06 -23.96
CA LEU A 207 -10.95 -7.76 -24.27
C LEU A 207 -11.32 -8.16 -25.70
N TYR A 208 -10.51 -7.75 -26.69
CA TYR A 208 -10.79 -8.06 -28.09
C TYR A 208 -10.65 -9.54 -28.41
N ASP A 209 -9.71 -10.23 -27.78
CA ASP A 209 -9.45 -11.65 -27.99
C ASP A 209 -10.55 -12.54 -27.40
N TYR A 210 -10.73 -12.48 -26.09
CA TYR A 210 -11.54 -13.44 -25.35
C TYR A 210 -13.03 -13.05 -25.25
N PHE A 211 -13.36 -11.76 -25.35
CA PHE A 211 -14.72 -11.29 -25.09
C PHE A 211 -15.43 -10.74 -26.33
N LEU A 212 -14.68 -10.25 -27.32
CA LEU A 212 -15.25 -9.69 -28.54
C LEU A 212 -14.95 -10.52 -29.80
N GLY A 213 -14.05 -11.49 -29.73
CA GLY A 213 -13.67 -12.36 -30.84
C GLY A 213 -13.02 -11.61 -32.02
N ASN A 214 -12.44 -10.44 -31.80
CA ASN A 214 -11.80 -9.63 -32.83
C ASN A 214 -10.29 -9.84 -32.83
N GLN A 215 -9.85 -10.89 -33.53
CA GLN A 215 -8.43 -11.30 -33.60
C GLN A 215 -7.53 -10.21 -34.16
N MET A 216 -7.98 -9.41 -35.11
CA MET A 216 -7.19 -8.32 -35.71
C MET A 216 -6.87 -7.24 -34.66
N MET A 217 -7.87 -6.81 -33.90
CA MET A 217 -7.68 -5.82 -32.84
C MET A 217 -6.90 -6.40 -31.67
N ALA A 218 -7.13 -7.65 -31.31
CA ALA A 218 -6.36 -8.36 -30.28
C ALA A 218 -4.88 -8.38 -30.64
N SER A 219 -4.54 -8.83 -31.88
CA SER A 219 -3.16 -8.88 -32.35
C SER A 219 -2.50 -7.50 -32.38
N LYS A 220 -3.22 -6.44 -32.75
CA LYS A 220 -2.74 -5.07 -32.72
C LYS A 220 -2.28 -4.67 -31.31
N TYR A 221 -3.12 -4.89 -30.30
CA TYR A 221 -2.82 -4.48 -28.92
C TYR A 221 -1.82 -5.42 -28.24
N TYR A 222 -1.81 -6.71 -28.54
CA TYR A 222 -0.77 -7.62 -28.10
C TYR A 222 0.62 -7.23 -28.62
N ASN A 223 0.73 -6.86 -29.90
CA ASN A 223 1.99 -6.36 -30.47
C ASN A 223 2.44 -5.05 -29.82
N SER A 224 1.50 -4.15 -29.49
CA SER A 224 1.81 -2.95 -28.72
C SER A 224 2.35 -3.28 -27.32
N PHE A 225 1.72 -4.22 -26.61
CA PHE A 225 2.21 -4.70 -25.32
C PHE A 225 3.62 -5.25 -25.42
N LEU A 226 3.91 -6.14 -26.39
CA LEU A 226 5.25 -6.72 -26.57
C LEU A 226 6.30 -5.63 -26.82
N ARG A 227 6.00 -4.67 -27.69
CA ARG A 227 6.90 -3.54 -27.97
C ARG A 227 7.21 -2.73 -26.71
N LEU A 228 6.20 -2.45 -25.89
CA LEU A 228 6.30 -1.62 -24.68
C LEU A 228 6.93 -2.35 -23.48
N SER A 229 6.88 -3.69 -23.46
CA SER A 229 7.37 -4.52 -22.36
C SER A 229 8.71 -5.23 -22.65
N ALA A 230 9.28 -5.09 -23.84
CA ALA A 230 10.47 -5.84 -24.29
C ALA A 230 11.68 -5.79 -23.32
N ASN A 231 11.86 -4.68 -22.59
CA ASN A 231 12.97 -4.49 -21.65
C ASN A 231 12.53 -4.45 -20.18
N ARG A 232 11.31 -4.88 -19.87
CA ARG A 232 10.73 -4.83 -18.54
C ARG A 232 10.76 -6.23 -17.90
N ARG A 233 11.73 -6.47 -17.00
CA ARG A 233 11.91 -7.77 -16.35
C ARG A 233 10.69 -8.20 -15.54
N GLU A 234 9.97 -7.24 -14.97
CA GLU A 234 8.76 -7.46 -14.19
C GLU A 234 7.57 -7.96 -15.03
N LEU A 235 7.63 -7.86 -16.36
CA LEU A 235 6.58 -8.31 -17.29
C LEU A 235 7.03 -9.49 -18.17
N LEU A 236 8.09 -10.19 -17.78
CA LEU A 236 8.68 -11.25 -18.60
C LEU A 236 7.73 -12.44 -18.80
N ASP A 237 6.96 -12.77 -17.80
CA ASP A 237 6.04 -13.91 -17.87
C ASP A 237 4.85 -13.59 -18.77
N GLU A 238 4.22 -12.43 -18.59
CA GLU A 238 3.14 -11.94 -19.47
C GLU A 238 3.65 -11.75 -20.91
N TYR A 239 4.88 -11.31 -21.07
CA TYR A 239 5.51 -11.17 -22.40
C TYR A 239 5.55 -12.50 -23.15
N LYS A 240 6.00 -13.58 -22.50
CA LYS A 240 6.07 -14.93 -23.08
C LYS A 240 4.68 -15.48 -23.38
N GLU A 241 3.73 -15.30 -22.47
CA GLU A 241 2.34 -15.72 -22.67
C GLU A 241 1.73 -15.04 -23.90
N VAL A 242 1.93 -13.73 -24.05
CA VAL A 242 1.45 -12.96 -25.19
C VAL A 242 2.12 -13.40 -26.49
N GLN A 243 3.44 -13.69 -26.49
CA GLN A 243 4.11 -14.25 -27.68
C GLN A 243 3.45 -15.57 -28.13
N THR A 244 3.27 -16.49 -27.22
CA THR A 244 2.60 -17.78 -27.49
C THR A 244 1.18 -17.57 -28.01
N ARG A 245 0.41 -16.65 -27.40
CA ARG A 245 -0.95 -16.34 -27.85
C ARG A 245 -0.99 -15.80 -29.27
N LEU A 246 -0.07 -14.91 -29.63
CA LEU A 246 0.01 -14.36 -30.99
C LEU A 246 0.34 -15.42 -32.06
N GLU A 247 1.07 -16.47 -31.72
CA GLU A 247 1.33 -17.60 -32.64
C GLU A 247 0.03 -18.36 -32.96
N ILE A 248 -0.88 -18.45 -32.00
CA ILE A 248 -2.20 -19.12 -32.17
C ILE A 248 -3.17 -18.24 -32.98
N LEU A 249 -3.03 -16.90 -32.93
CA LEU A 249 -3.89 -15.96 -33.62
C LEU A 249 -3.48 -15.72 -35.09
N ARG A 250 -2.36 -16.25 -35.52
CA ARG A 250 -1.87 -16.18 -36.91
C ARG A 250 -2.53 -17.25 -37.79
#